data_6671accfe3d50ff442560c9b9aec4f3c
#
_entry.id   6671accfe3d50ff442560c9b9aec4f3c
#
_cell.length_a   1.000
_cell.length_b   1.000
_cell.length_c   1.000
_cell.angle_alpha   90.00
_cell.angle_beta   90.00
_cell.angle_gamma   90.00
#
_symmetry.space_group_name_H-M   'P 1'
#
loop_
_entity.id
_entity.type
_entity.pdbx_description
1 polymer ?
#
loop_
_entity_poly.entity_id
_entity_poly.type
_entity_poly.pdbx_seq_one_letter_code
_entity_poly.pdbx_strand_id
1 'polypeptide(L)'
;MERRNAWKVYDQTELEKLDKINEAYKNCLDDGKTERECITLAVKKAEAAGYKNLKELQKEHVKLKAGDKVYAVCMDKSIVLFIIGQEPLENGMNILGAHIDSPRIDVKQNPLYENEELAYLDTHYYGGIKKYQWVTLPLALHGVIAKKDGTIVPVSIGDEEEDPVFVITDLLVHLASKQLEKKGSVVVEGEKLDLLIGSRPLEQDPSLDQEEKEAVKANVMELLKKYYDMEEEDFLSAELEIVPAGKARDCGLDRSMVLAYGQDDRVCAFTSLFAILDTPQVTRTGCCILVDKEEIGSVGATGMHSRFFENVVAELVAMTDGESELQVRRALQNSRMLSSDVSAAYDPMYADVFEKRSSAFFGKGLVFNKFTGSRGKSGSNDANAEYLAKIRGVMDDADVSYQFAELGKVDAGGGGTIAYIMANYGMEVIDSGVAVLSMHAPWE
;
A
#
# COMPACT_ATOMS: atom_id res chain seq x y z
N MET A 1 9.85 12.48 28.61
CA MET A 1 9.75 11.01 28.65
C MET A 1 10.89 10.46 27.80
N GLU A 2 11.74 9.62 28.35
CA GLU A 2 12.84 9.01 27.59
C GLU A 2 12.26 7.86 26.75
N ARG A 3 12.58 7.90 25.44
CA ARG A 3 12.12 6.86 24.50
C ARG A 3 13.19 5.78 24.44
N ARG A 4 12.83 4.55 24.76
CA ARG A 4 13.72 3.40 24.65
C ARG A 4 14.20 3.22 23.21
N ASN A 5 15.44 2.82 23.03
CA ASN A 5 15.94 2.40 21.72
C ASN A 5 15.91 0.87 21.67
N ALA A 6 15.14 0.29 20.76
CA ALA A 6 14.97 -1.15 20.63
C ALA A 6 16.29 -1.90 20.43
N TRP A 7 17.24 -1.37 19.65
CA TRP A 7 18.58 -1.93 19.47
C TRP A 7 19.37 -2.12 20.77
N LYS A 8 19.01 -1.37 21.83
CA LYS A 8 19.69 -1.44 23.14
C LYS A 8 18.96 -2.36 24.13
N VAL A 9 17.79 -2.84 23.78
CA VAL A 9 16.91 -3.62 24.69
C VAL A 9 16.77 -5.03 24.21
N TYR A 10 16.73 -5.26 22.88
CA TYR A 10 16.53 -6.57 22.29
C TYR A 10 17.70 -7.52 22.63
N ASP A 11 17.37 -8.70 23.08
CA ASP A 11 18.32 -9.80 23.23
C ASP A 11 18.58 -10.52 21.89
N GLN A 12 19.46 -11.50 21.89
CA GLN A 12 19.82 -12.25 20.68
C GLN A 12 18.62 -12.99 20.07
N THR A 13 17.72 -13.51 20.90
CA THR A 13 16.52 -14.23 20.44
C THR A 13 15.52 -13.29 19.75
N GLU A 14 15.38 -12.08 20.27
CA GLU A 14 14.53 -11.04 19.68
C GLU A 14 15.10 -10.54 18.36
N LEU A 15 16.42 -10.36 18.27
CA LEU A 15 17.10 -9.98 17.02
C LEU A 15 16.92 -11.06 15.93
N GLU A 16 17.04 -12.36 16.28
CA GLU A 16 16.80 -13.45 15.34
C GLU A 16 15.33 -13.51 14.84
N LYS A 17 14.37 -13.13 15.68
CA LYS A 17 12.97 -12.98 15.26
C LYS A 17 12.79 -11.79 14.34
N LEU A 18 13.42 -10.67 14.67
CA LEU A 18 13.41 -9.46 13.85
C LEU A 18 13.95 -9.74 12.44
N ASP A 19 15.10 -10.43 12.35
CA ASP A 19 15.69 -10.79 11.06
C ASP A 19 14.73 -11.64 10.20
N LYS A 20 14.05 -12.63 10.81
CA LYS A 20 13.06 -13.45 10.11
C LYS A 20 11.86 -12.64 9.62
N ILE A 21 11.36 -11.72 10.44
CA ILE A 21 10.25 -10.84 10.05
C ILE A 21 10.70 -9.90 8.92
N ASN A 22 11.89 -9.34 9.01
CA ASN A 22 12.45 -8.47 7.97
C ASN A 22 12.61 -9.20 6.62
N GLU A 23 13.13 -10.42 6.62
CA GLU A 23 13.21 -11.21 5.39
C GLU A 23 11.82 -11.51 4.81
N ALA A 24 10.86 -11.91 5.65
CA ALA A 24 9.49 -12.14 5.21
C ALA A 24 8.83 -10.85 4.66
N TYR A 25 9.12 -9.72 5.27
CA TYR A 25 8.63 -8.40 4.85
C TYR A 25 9.26 -7.97 3.51
N LYS A 26 10.58 -8.06 3.35
CA LYS A 26 11.26 -7.75 2.08
C LYS A 26 10.70 -8.60 0.93
N ASN A 27 10.50 -9.90 1.14
CA ASN A 27 9.87 -10.76 0.15
C ASN A 27 8.44 -10.31 -0.21
N CYS A 28 7.66 -9.83 0.77
CA CYS A 28 6.34 -9.28 0.48
C CYS A 28 6.40 -7.98 -0.33
N LEU A 29 7.39 -7.13 -0.11
CA LEU A 29 7.61 -5.92 -0.91
C LEU A 29 8.04 -6.24 -2.35
N ASP A 30 8.85 -7.28 -2.53
CA ASP A 30 9.30 -7.73 -3.84
C ASP A 30 8.16 -8.34 -4.67
N ASP A 31 7.35 -9.19 -4.03
CA ASP A 31 6.25 -9.91 -4.69
C ASP A 31 4.94 -9.10 -4.75
N GLY A 32 4.85 -7.96 -4.06
CA GLY A 32 3.63 -7.15 -3.93
C GLY A 32 3.87 -5.68 -4.29
N LYS A 33 4.08 -5.39 -5.56
CA LYS A 33 4.32 -4.04 -6.08
C LYS A 33 3.04 -3.26 -6.39
N THR A 34 1.93 -3.98 -6.57
CA THR A 34 0.59 -3.43 -6.82
C THR A 34 -0.40 -3.91 -5.77
N GLU A 35 -1.57 -3.26 -5.67
CA GLU A 35 -2.63 -3.69 -4.74
C GLU A 35 -3.08 -5.12 -5.05
N ARG A 36 -3.20 -5.48 -6.34
CA ARG A 36 -3.61 -6.84 -6.74
C ARG A 36 -2.60 -7.90 -6.33
N GLU A 37 -1.33 -7.62 -6.46
CA GLU A 37 -0.26 -8.50 -6.02
C GLU A 37 -0.25 -8.63 -4.50
N CYS A 38 -0.40 -7.53 -3.76
CA CYS A 38 -0.55 -7.54 -2.30
C CYS A 38 -1.74 -8.41 -1.84
N ILE A 39 -2.89 -8.31 -2.51
CA ILE A 39 -4.07 -9.14 -2.18
C ILE A 39 -3.82 -10.61 -2.52
N THR A 40 -3.21 -10.91 -3.66
CA THR A 40 -2.84 -12.28 -4.04
C THR A 40 -1.94 -12.91 -2.97
N LEU A 41 -0.93 -12.18 -2.50
CA LEU A 41 -0.06 -12.62 -1.41
C LEU A 41 -0.81 -12.80 -0.09
N ALA A 42 -1.69 -11.85 0.26
CA ALA A 42 -2.47 -11.90 1.49
C ALA A 42 -3.40 -13.12 1.50
N VAL A 43 -4.10 -13.40 0.40
CA VAL A 43 -4.97 -14.58 0.24
C VAL A 43 -4.14 -15.86 0.37
N LYS A 44 -3.04 -15.98 -0.37
CA LYS A 44 -2.15 -17.16 -0.29
C LYS A 44 -1.66 -17.45 1.13
N LYS A 45 -1.25 -16.40 1.86
CA LYS A 45 -0.80 -16.54 3.25
C LYS A 45 -1.96 -16.87 4.20
N ALA A 46 -3.14 -16.26 4.00
CA ALA A 46 -4.34 -16.52 4.79
C ALA A 46 -4.81 -17.98 4.63
N GLU A 47 -4.91 -18.48 3.41
CA GLU A 47 -5.31 -19.87 3.13
C GLU A 47 -4.30 -20.87 3.74
N ALA A 48 -3.00 -20.59 3.63
CA ALA A 48 -1.97 -21.40 4.27
C ALA A 48 -2.08 -21.42 5.81
N ALA A 49 -2.62 -20.34 6.42
CA ALA A 49 -2.91 -20.24 7.85
C ALA A 49 -4.31 -20.77 8.26
N GLY A 50 -5.03 -21.38 7.30
CA GLY A 50 -6.32 -22.03 7.53
C GLY A 50 -7.54 -21.11 7.45
N TYR A 51 -7.39 -19.90 6.92
CA TYR A 51 -8.53 -19.03 6.62
C TYR A 51 -9.31 -19.56 5.41
N LYS A 52 -10.62 -19.36 5.44
CA LYS A 52 -11.54 -19.78 4.37
C LYS A 52 -12.23 -18.57 3.77
N ASN A 53 -12.50 -18.64 2.48
CA ASN A 53 -13.23 -17.59 1.78
C ASN A 53 -14.69 -17.52 2.29
N LEU A 54 -15.08 -16.36 2.82
CA LEU A 54 -16.40 -16.15 3.42
C LEU A 54 -17.52 -16.38 2.41
N LYS A 55 -17.33 -15.97 1.15
CA LYS A 55 -18.35 -16.12 0.09
C LYS A 55 -18.62 -17.59 -0.26
N GLU A 56 -17.62 -18.46 -0.12
CA GLU A 56 -17.80 -19.90 -0.31
C GLU A 56 -18.57 -20.51 0.86
N LEU A 57 -18.21 -20.15 2.10
CA LEU A 57 -18.93 -20.59 3.29
C LEU A 57 -20.39 -20.15 3.31
N GLN A 58 -20.69 -18.96 2.77
CA GLN A 58 -22.06 -18.47 2.59
C GLN A 58 -22.86 -19.37 1.63
N LYS A 59 -22.30 -19.74 0.49
CA LYS A 59 -22.95 -20.66 -0.48
C LYS A 59 -23.24 -22.02 0.13
N GLU A 60 -22.39 -22.48 1.03
CA GLU A 60 -22.53 -23.75 1.76
C GLU A 60 -23.42 -23.62 2.99
N HIS A 61 -23.98 -22.44 3.30
CA HIS A 61 -24.78 -22.15 4.49
C HIS A 61 -24.10 -22.54 5.81
N VAL A 62 -22.79 -22.36 5.90
CA VAL A 62 -22.00 -22.68 7.10
C VAL A 62 -22.32 -21.67 8.20
N LYS A 63 -22.58 -22.18 9.41
CA LYS A 63 -22.68 -21.33 10.61
C LYS A 63 -21.30 -21.21 11.24
N LEU A 64 -20.83 -19.97 11.43
CA LEU A 64 -19.53 -19.68 12.05
C LEU A 64 -19.58 -19.81 13.57
N LYS A 65 -18.45 -20.19 14.15
CA LYS A 65 -18.27 -20.36 15.60
C LYS A 65 -16.90 -19.81 16.03
N ALA A 66 -16.73 -19.63 17.33
CA ALA A 66 -15.47 -19.17 17.91
C ALA A 66 -14.28 -20.03 17.44
N GLY A 67 -13.23 -19.36 16.99
CA GLY A 67 -12.01 -19.95 16.45
C GLY A 67 -12.01 -20.13 14.93
N ASP A 68 -13.14 -19.95 14.24
CA ASP A 68 -13.18 -19.98 12.78
C ASP A 68 -12.43 -18.79 12.21
N LYS A 69 -11.66 -19.04 11.15
CA LYS A 69 -10.84 -18.07 10.42
C LYS A 69 -11.43 -17.86 9.03
N VAL A 70 -11.78 -16.63 8.69
CA VAL A 70 -12.42 -16.31 7.42
C VAL A 70 -11.83 -15.05 6.80
N TYR A 71 -11.89 -14.95 5.47
CA TYR A 71 -11.52 -13.75 4.74
C TYR A 71 -12.55 -13.41 3.65
N ALA A 72 -12.61 -12.15 3.28
CA ALA A 72 -13.36 -11.66 2.13
C ALA A 72 -12.51 -10.68 1.33
N VAL A 73 -12.66 -10.72 -0.02
CA VAL A 73 -11.91 -9.88 -0.97
C VAL A 73 -12.89 -8.99 -1.73
N CYS A 74 -12.47 -7.75 -1.99
CA CYS A 74 -13.16 -6.78 -2.81
C CYS A 74 -12.37 -6.48 -4.09
N MET A 75 -12.87 -6.94 -5.25
CA MET A 75 -12.32 -6.63 -6.59
C MET A 75 -10.79 -6.84 -6.70
N ASP A 76 -10.25 -7.82 -5.97
CA ASP A 76 -8.82 -8.15 -5.90
C ASP A 76 -7.90 -6.98 -5.48
N LYS A 77 -8.44 -5.96 -4.79
CA LYS A 77 -7.71 -4.76 -4.35
C LYS A 77 -7.88 -4.43 -2.86
N SER A 78 -8.78 -5.11 -2.16
CA SER A 78 -8.92 -4.98 -0.71
C SER A 78 -9.29 -6.32 -0.10
N ILE A 79 -8.85 -6.57 1.12
CA ILE A 79 -9.13 -7.81 1.85
C ILE A 79 -9.44 -7.49 3.31
N VAL A 80 -10.33 -8.29 3.89
CA VAL A 80 -10.54 -8.31 5.34
C VAL A 80 -10.48 -9.75 5.85
N LEU A 81 -9.77 -9.95 6.95
CA LEU A 81 -9.59 -11.25 7.62
C LEU A 81 -10.19 -11.18 9.02
N PHE A 82 -10.80 -12.27 9.46
CA PHE A 82 -11.36 -12.38 10.82
C PHE A 82 -10.98 -13.69 11.48
N ILE A 83 -10.75 -13.60 12.78
CA ILE A 83 -10.77 -14.75 13.70
C ILE A 83 -11.97 -14.56 14.60
N ILE A 84 -12.97 -15.44 14.50
CA ILE A 84 -14.21 -15.31 15.27
C ILE A 84 -13.92 -15.54 16.75
N GLY A 85 -14.30 -14.57 17.59
CA GLY A 85 -14.08 -14.59 19.03
C GLY A 85 -15.06 -15.46 19.78
N GLN A 86 -14.81 -15.59 21.11
CA GLN A 86 -15.73 -16.27 22.02
C GLN A 86 -16.90 -15.37 22.44
N GLU A 87 -16.70 -14.04 22.42
CA GLU A 87 -17.74 -13.05 22.69
C GLU A 87 -18.62 -12.85 21.47
N PRO A 88 -19.92 -12.51 21.66
CA PRO A 88 -20.79 -12.10 20.58
C PRO A 88 -20.20 -10.93 19.78
N LEU A 89 -20.40 -10.91 18.45
CA LEU A 89 -19.91 -9.85 17.59
C LEU A 89 -20.41 -8.44 18.01
N GLU A 90 -21.61 -8.34 18.58
CA GLU A 90 -22.14 -7.06 19.06
C GLU A 90 -21.29 -6.39 20.16
N ASN A 91 -20.42 -7.13 20.83
CA ASN A 91 -19.45 -6.58 21.76
C ASN A 91 -18.30 -5.84 21.06
N GLY A 92 -18.21 -5.94 19.74
CA GLY A 92 -17.22 -5.31 18.90
C GLY A 92 -15.98 -6.16 18.62
N MET A 93 -15.10 -5.65 17.80
CA MET A 93 -13.88 -6.31 17.29
C MET A 93 -12.63 -5.55 17.72
N ASN A 94 -11.47 -6.22 17.73
CA ASN A 94 -10.16 -5.59 17.73
C ASN A 94 -9.63 -5.60 16.30
N ILE A 95 -9.41 -4.43 15.72
CA ILE A 95 -9.13 -4.24 14.29
C ILE A 95 -7.72 -3.71 14.11
N LEU A 96 -6.96 -4.33 13.22
CA LEU A 96 -5.77 -3.79 12.58
C LEU A 96 -6.17 -3.36 11.17
N GLY A 97 -5.87 -2.14 10.77
CA GLY A 97 -6.19 -1.65 9.43
C GLY A 97 -5.04 -0.86 8.84
N ALA A 98 -4.77 -1.05 7.55
CA ALA A 98 -3.72 -0.39 6.81
C ALA A 98 -4.11 -0.28 5.33
N HIS A 99 -3.40 0.54 4.55
CA HIS A 99 -3.57 0.55 3.10
C HIS A 99 -2.43 -0.20 2.38
N ILE A 100 -2.68 -0.54 1.13
CA ILE A 100 -1.74 -1.32 0.30
C ILE A 100 -1.41 -0.65 -1.03
N ASP A 101 -2.14 0.39 -1.39
CA ASP A 101 -1.75 1.28 -2.48
C ASP A 101 -0.54 2.14 -2.05
N SER A 102 0.22 2.59 -3.03
CA SER A 102 1.39 3.46 -2.81
C SER A 102 1.48 4.47 -3.95
N PRO A 103 2.10 5.64 -3.74
CA PRO A 103 2.29 6.61 -4.81
C PRO A 103 3.08 6.02 -5.97
N ARG A 104 2.62 6.27 -7.19
CA ARG A 104 3.17 5.67 -8.41
C ARG A 104 2.81 6.44 -9.66
N ILE A 105 3.03 5.84 -10.82
CA ILE A 105 2.59 6.35 -12.12
C ILE A 105 1.74 5.29 -12.80
N ASP A 106 0.52 5.65 -13.23
CA ASP A 106 -0.40 4.77 -13.95
C ASP A 106 -0.32 5.00 -15.45
N VAL A 107 -0.50 3.95 -16.24
CA VAL A 107 -0.63 4.02 -17.69
C VAL A 107 -2.05 4.47 -18.06
N LYS A 108 -2.19 5.45 -18.97
CA LYS A 108 -3.50 5.94 -19.45
C LYS A 108 -4.21 4.91 -20.35
N GLN A 109 -5.46 5.20 -20.74
CA GLN A 109 -6.32 4.28 -21.50
C GLN A 109 -5.95 4.16 -22.99
N ASN A 110 -5.32 5.18 -23.57
CA ASN A 110 -4.82 5.18 -24.96
C ASN A 110 -3.35 5.60 -24.95
N PRO A 111 -2.46 4.77 -24.38
CA PRO A 111 -1.17 5.26 -23.95
C PRO A 111 -0.09 5.17 -25.03
N LEU A 112 -0.20 4.20 -25.94
CA LEU A 112 0.90 3.84 -26.84
C LEU A 112 0.97 4.77 -28.04
N TYR A 113 2.08 5.47 -28.17
CA TYR A 113 2.37 6.33 -29.33
C TYR A 113 3.86 6.27 -29.70
N GLU A 114 4.15 6.66 -30.93
CA GLU A 114 5.51 6.84 -31.44
C GLU A 114 5.76 8.31 -31.77
N ASN A 115 6.93 8.80 -31.42
CA ASN A 115 7.40 10.12 -31.82
C ASN A 115 8.90 10.05 -32.10
N GLU A 116 9.31 10.47 -33.32
CA GLU A 116 10.71 10.46 -33.76
C GLU A 116 11.41 9.11 -33.50
N GLU A 117 10.76 8.01 -33.92
CA GLU A 117 11.26 6.63 -33.78
C GLU A 117 11.50 6.17 -32.32
N LEU A 118 10.81 6.79 -31.37
CA LEU A 118 10.76 6.38 -29.97
C LEU A 118 9.33 6.04 -29.60
N ALA A 119 9.11 4.88 -29.00
CA ALA A 119 7.80 4.45 -28.52
C ALA A 119 7.65 4.76 -27.03
N TYR A 120 6.51 5.32 -26.66
CA TYR A 120 6.17 5.75 -25.31
C TYR A 120 4.82 5.21 -24.86
N LEU A 121 4.65 5.08 -23.53
CA LEU A 121 3.33 5.00 -22.88
C LEU A 121 3.03 6.34 -22.21
N ASP A 122 1.90 6.96 -22.59
CA ASP A 122 1.34 8.14 -21.93
C ASP A 122 0.81 7.77 -20.55
N THR A 123 1.05 8.63 -19.55
CA THR A 123 0.89 8.29 -18.14
C THR A 123 0.15 9.34 -17.33
N HIS A 124 -0.28 8.95 -16.14
CA HIS A 124 -0.81 9.84 -15.10
C HIS A 124 -0.25 9.44 -13.74
N TYR A 125 0.29 10.37 -12.96
CA TYR A 125 0.75 10.06 -11.61
C TYR A 125 -0.42 9.80 -10.65
N TYR A 126 -0.17 8.96 -9.65
CA TYR A 126 -1.10 8.53 -8.61
C TYR A 126 -0.55 8.92 -7.24
N GLY A 127 -1.39 9.58 -6.40
CA GLY A 127 -1.00 10.05 -5.09
C GLY A 127 -0.09 11.28 -5.08
N GLY A 128 0.49 11.58 -3.95
CA GLY A 128 1.30 12.78 -3.71
C GLY A 128 2.78 12.57 -3.99
N ILE A 129 3.24 12.72 -5.23
CA ILE A 129 4.64 12.52 -5.60
C ILE A 129 5.41 13.81 -5.84
N LYS A 130 6.73 13.77 -5.61
CA LYS A 130 7.68 14.75 -6.16
C LYS A 130 8.14 14.26 -7.53
N LYS A 131 7.51 14.74 -8.61
CA LYS A 131 7.71 14.25 -9.98
C LYS A 131 9.18 14.13 -10.41
N TYR A 132 10.04 15.03 -9.94
CA TYR A 132 11.47 15.02 -10.26
C TYR A 132 12.23 13.81 -9.67
N GLN A 133 11.65 13.07 -8.72
CA GLN A 133 12.25 11.86 -8.18
C GLN A 133 12.01 10.63 -9.07
N TRP A 134 11.09 10.71 -10.03
CA TRP A 134 10.67 9.59 -10.88
C TRP A 134 11.35 9.53 -12.24
N VAL A 135 12.10 10.56 -12.61
CA VAL A 135 12.87 10.59 -13.86
C VAL A 135 14.23 9.92 -13.69
N THR A 136 14.78 9.35 -14.77
CA THR A 136 16.11 8.72 -14.82
C THR A 136 16.31 7.52 -13.88
N LEU A 137 15.23 6.91 -13.42
CA LEU A 137 15.27 5.68 -12.63
C LEU A 137 14.97 4.46 -13.51
N PRO A 138 15.55 3.29 -13.22
CA PRO A 138 15.03 2.03 -13.75
C PRO A 138 13.60 1.81 -13.23
N LEU A 139 12.65 1.60 -14.13
CA LEU A 139 11.24 1.40 -13.83
C LEU A 139 10.75 0.06 -14.36
N ALA A 140 9.81 -0.53 -13.67
CA ALA A 140 9.11 -1.76 -13.98
C ALA A 140 7.65 -1.47 -14.32
N LEU A 141 7.01 -2.36 -15.05
CA LEU A 141 5.60 -2.30 -15.41
C LEU A 141 4.88 -3.50 -14.82
N HIS A 142 3.93 -3.26 -13.94
CA HIS A 142 3.13 -4.25 -13.25
C HIS A 142 1.64 -4.04 -13.48
N GLY A 143 0.84 -5.07 -13.27
CA GLY A 143 -0.60 -4.96 -13.28
C GLY A 143 -1.32 -6.09 -14.00
N VAL A 144 -2.46 -5.78 -14.60
CA VAL A 144 -3.29 -6.76 -15.31
C VAL A 144 -3.91 -6.17 -16.58
N ILE A 145 -4.15 -7.05 -17.53
CA ILE A 145 -4.95 -6.77 -18.72
C ILE A 145 -6.22 -7.60 -18.62
N ALA A 146 -7.39 -6.95 -18.57
CA ALA A 146 -8.69 -7.63 -18.58
C ALA A 146 -9.23 -7.70 -20.01
N LYS A 147 -9.25 -8.89 -20.59
CA LYS A 147 -9.72 -9.09 -21.97
C LYS A 147 -11.25 -9.13 -22.06
N LYS A 148 -11.79 -8.85 -23.24
CA LYS A 148 -13.26 -8.86 -23.50
C LYS A 148 -13.95 -10.20 -23.22
N ASP A 149 -13.21 -11.31 -23.27
CA ASP A 149 -13.74 -12.65 -22.96
C ASP A 149 -13.74 -12.96 -21.45
N GLY A 150 -13.26 -12.02 -20.62
CA GLY A 150 -13.16 -12.16 -19.17
C GLY A 150 -11.81 -12.73 -18.67
N THR A 151 -10.89 -13.04 -19.57
CA THR A 151 -9.54 -13.48 -19.19
C THR A 151 -8.77 -12.34 -18.55
N ILE A 152 -8.12 -12.58 -17.43
CA ILE A 152 -7.21 -11.64 -16.76
C ILE A 152 -5.77 -12.12 -16.99
N VAL A 153 -4.97 -11.29 -17.62
CA VAL A 153 -3.56 -11.57 -17.92
C VAL A 153 -2.70 -10.70 -16.99
N PRO A 154 -1.93 -11.30 -16.05
CA PRO A 154 -1.01 -10.53 -15.23
C PRO A 154 0.18 -10.05 -16.07
N VAL A 155 0.67 -8.85 -15.76
CA VAL A 155 1.87 -8.24 -16.35
C VAL A 155 2.83 -7.93 -15.22
N SER A 156 4.08 -8.38 -15.38
CA SER A 156 5.23 -8.04 -14.52
C SER A 156 6.47 -8.03 -15.40
N ILE A 157 7.07 -6.86 -15.57
CA ILE A 157 8.25 -6.66 -16.42
C ILE A 157 9.19 -5.69 -15.72
N GLY A 158 10.42 -6.10 -15.44
CA GLY A 158 11.49 -5.21 -14.95
C GLY A 158 12.07 -5.58 -13.59
N ASP A 159 11.60 -6.65 -12.94
CA ASP A 159 12.08 -7.07 -11.62
C ASP A 159 13.08 -8.21 -11.67
N GLU A 160 13.03 -9.07 -12.67
CA GLU A 160 13.97 -10.16 -12.82
C GLU A 160 15.24 -9.71 -13.57
N GLU A 161 16.35 -10.41 -13.35
CA GLU A 161 17.67 -10.02 -13.89
C GLU A 161 17.69 -9.99 -15.44
N GLU A 162 16.90 -10.86 -16.06
CA GLU A 162 16.77 -10.99 -17.51
C GLU A 162 15.74 -10.02 -18.12
N ASP A 163 14.93 -9.35 -17.29
CA ASP A 163 13.91 -8.43 -17.78
C ASP A 163 14.51 -7.13 -18.30
N PRO A 164 13.92 -6.54 -19.34
CA PRO A 164 14.21 -5.16 -19.68
C PRO A 164 13.62 -4.23 -18.61
N VAL A 165 14.27 -3.11 -18.34
CA VAL A 165 13.73 -2.01 -17.55
C VAL A 165 13.33 -0.85 -18.44
N PHE A 166 12.46 0.02 -17.92
CA PHE A 166 11.99 1.21 -18.60
C PHE A 166 12.53 2.48 -17.92
N VAL A 167 12.35 3.63 -18.57
CA VAL A 167 12.80 4.90 -18.01
C VAL A 167 11.90 6.06 -18.44
N ILE A 168 11.69 7.00 -17.55
CA ILE A 168 11.20 8.33 -17.87
C ILE A 168 12.43 9.22 -18.04
N THR A 169 12.59 9.82 -19.21
CA THR A 169 13.77 10.64 -19.53
C THR A 169 13.69 12.02 -18.84
N ASP A 170 14.83 12.62 -18.58
CA ASP A 170 14.93 14.02 -18.17
C ASP A 170 15.86 14.80 -19.11
N LEU A 171 15.71 16.12 -19.13
CA LEU A 171 16.54 16.98 -19.94
C LEU A 171 17.98 17.00 -19.40
N LEU A 172 18.95 16.82 -20.30
CA LEU A 172 20.37 16.91 -19.91
C LEU A 172 20.71 18.31 -19.38
N VAL A 173 21.62 18.38 -18.40
CA VAL A 173 21.98 19.59 -17.67
C VAL A 173 22.39 20.75 -18.57
N HIS A 174 23.05 20.48 -19.68
CA HIS A 174 23.53 21.53 -20.61
C HIS A 174 22.42 22.29 -21.36
N LEU A 175 21.22 21.71 -21.42
CA LEU A 175 20.01 22.33 -22.01
C LEU A 175 18.97 22.73 -20.95
N ALA A 176 19.19 22.42 -19.69
CA ALA A 176 18.21 22.53 -18.62
C ALA A 176 18.10 23.92 -17.95
N SER A 177 18.79 24.96 -18.43
CA SER A 177 18.81 26.28 -17.80
C SER A 177 17.40 26.80 -17.46
N LYS A 178 16.49 26.81 -18.43
CA LYS A 178 15.10 27.24 -18.22
C LYS A 178 14.29 26.28 -17.34
N GLN A 179 14.58 24.99 -17.39
CA GLN A 179 13.93 24.00 -16.54
C GLN A 179 14.30 24.23 -15.08
N LEU A 180 15.56 24.46 -14.78
CA LEU A 180 16.09 24.66 -13.42
C LEU A 180 15.64 25.99 -12.78
N GLU A 181 15.17 26.96 -13.55
CA GLU A 181 14.56 28.20 -13.05
C GLU A 181 13.12 28.01 -12.55
N LYS A 182 12.48 26.86 -12.87
CA LYS A 182 11.12 26.57 -12.44
C LYS A 182 11.06 26.18 -10.95
N LYS A 183 9.88 26.38 -10.34
CA LYS A 183 9.64 25.84 -8.99
C LYS A 183 9.73 24.31 -9.01
N GLY A 184 10.24 23.71 -7.91
CA GLY A 184 10.38 22.27 -7.77
C GLY A 184 9.12 21.46 -8.12
N SER A 185 7.92 21.98 -7.82
CA SER A 185 6.64 21.34 -8.14
C SER A 185 6.34 21.21 -9.65
N VAL A 186 7.04 21.98 -10.48
CA VAL A 186 6.83 22.04 -11.94
C VAL A 186 8.14 21.91 -12.74
N VAL A 187 9.25 21.58 -12.07
CA VAL A 187 10.54 21.33 -12.74
C VAL A 187 10.44 20.14 -13.68
N VAL A 188 9.65 19.14 -13.32
CA VAL A 188 9.15 18.10 -14.21
C VAL A 188 7.62 18.27 -14.28
N GLU A 189 7.10 18.43 -15.47
CA GLU A 189 5.66 18.59 -15.73
C GLU A 189 5.00 17.20 -15.77
N GLY A 190 3.72 17.09 -15.33
CA GLY A 190 3.00 15.81 -15.30
C GLY A 190 2.91 15.14 -16.66
N GLU A 191 2.63 15.92 -17.72
CA GLU A 191 2.56 15.46 -19.12
C GLU A 191 3.94 15.10 -19.73
N LYS A 192 5.00 15.06 -18.93
CA LYS A 192 6.36 14.63 -19.35
C LYS A 192 6.83 13.43 -18.57
N LEU A 193 5.92 12.75 -17.91
CA LEU A 193 6.20 11.50 -17.20
C LEU A 193 5.96 10.26 -18.07
N ASP A 194 6.00 10.42 -19.40
CA ASP A 194 5.76 9.32 -20.31
C ASP A 194 6.91 8.32 -20.28
N LEU A 195 6.55 7.05 -20.22
CA LEU A 195 7.50 5.94 -20.12
C LEU A 195 8.06 5.59 -21.47
N LEU A 196 9.37 5.73 -21.65
CA LEU A 196 10.07 5.26 -22.85
C LEU A 196 10.17 3.74 -22.82
N ILE A 197 9.61 3.07 -23.86
CA ILE A 197 9.49 1.61 -23.92
C ILE A 197 10.13 0.96 -25.13
N GLY A 198 10.58 1.71 -26.11
CA GLY A 198 11.23 1.13 -27.29
C GLY A 198 11.79 2.14 -28.27
N SER A 199 12.74 1.68 -29.10
CA SER A 199 13.36 2.47 -30.18
C SER A 199 13.76 1.61 -31.36
N ARG A 200 13.44 0.30 -31.35
CA ARG A 200 13.77 -0.61 -32.43
C ARG A 200 12.57 -0.78 -33.38
N PRO A 201 12.70 -0.43 -34.67
CA PRO A 201 11.60 -0.61 -35.60
C PRO A 201 11.34 -2.10 -35.87
N LEU A 202 10.12 -2.42 -36.25
CA LEU A 202 9.75 -3.72 -36.77
C LEU A 202 10.53 -4.00 -38.05
N GLU A 203 11.06 -5.23 -38.16
CA GLU A 203 11.73 -5.66 -39.40
C GLU A 203 10.70 -5.75 -40.54
N GLN A 204 10.89 -4.92 -41.55
CA GLN A 204 9.99 -4.89 -42.68
C GLN A 204 10.34 -6.01 -43.70
N ASP A 205 9.31 -6.61 -44.28
CA ASP A 205 9.48 -7.50 -45.41
C ASP A 205 9.90 -6.68 -46.66
N PRO A 206 11.11 -6.88 -47.21
CA PRO A 206 11.59 -6.11 -48.35
C PRO A 206 10.71 -6.22 -49.61
N SER A 207 9.75 -7.13 -49.63
CA SER A 207 8.79 -7.34 -50.70
C SER A 207 7.54 -6.48 -50.65
N LEU A 208 7.34 -5.73 -49.53
CA LEU A 208 6.18 -4.86 -49.31
C LEU A 208 6.51 -3.44 -49.82
N ASP A 209 5.65 -2.88 -50.67
CA ASP A 209 5.80 -1.54 -51.25
C ASP A 209 5.45 -0.38 -50.32
N GLN A 210 5.05 -0.64 -49.06
CA GLN A 210 4.69 0.39 -48.10
C GLN A 210 5.53 0.27 -46.83
N GLU A 211 6.19 1.36 -46.46
CA GLU A 211 6.83 1.49 -45.14
C GLU A 211 5.79 1.65 -44.07
N GLU A 212 5.95 0.90 -42.96
CA GLU A 212 5.17 1.10 -41.72
C GLU A 212 5.48 2.48 -41.14
N LYS A 213 4.47 3.33 -40.99
CA LYS A 213 4.67 4.73 -40.52
C LYS A 213 5.08 4.83 -39.05
N GLU A 214 4.71 3.85 -38.24
CA GLU A 214 4.99 3.77 -36.80
C GLU A 214 5.66 2.41 -36.51
N ALA A 215 6.81 2.17 -37.14
CA ALA A 215 7.47 0.87 -37.11
C ALA A 215 7.98 0.45 -35.72
N VAL A 216 8.35 1.41 -34.87
CA VAL A 216 8.76 1.13 -33.49
C VAL A 216 7.55 0.76 -32.64
N LYS A 217 6.44 1.50 -32.76
CA LYS A 217 5.17 1.15 -32.13
C LYS A 217 4.69 -0.23 -32.56
N ALA A 218 4.77 -0.53 -33.86
CA ALA A 218 4.38 -1.84 -34.40
C ALA A 218 5.22 -2.98 -33.79
N ASN A 219 6.54 -2.79 -33.63
CA ASN A 219 7.41 -3.77 -32.98
C ASN A 219 7.05 -3.97 -31.51
N VAL A 220 6.77 -2.90 -30.77
CA VAL A 220 6.31 -2.99 -29.37
C VAL A 220 5.00 -3.77 -29.28
N MET A 221 4.04 -3.51 -30.19
CA MET A 221 2.77 -4.27 -30.22
C MET A 221 2.98 -5.74 -30.55
N GLU A 222 3.89 -6.10 -31.44
CA GLU A 222 4.23 -7.50 -31.66
C GLU A 222 4.82 -8.19 -30.43
N LEU A 223 5.66 -7.49 -29.66
CA LEU A 223 6.21 -8.01 -28.41
C LEU A 223 5.11 -8.19 -27.36
N LEU A 224 4.22 -7.22 -27.18
CA LEU A 224 3.08 -7.31 -26.27
C LEU A 224 2.12 -8.43 -26.68
N LYS A 225 1.86 -8.58 -27.98
CA LYS A 225 1.08 -9.70 -28.52
C LYS A 225 1.72 -11.05 -28.25
N LYS A 226 3.01 -11.15 -28.46
CA LYS A 226 3.78 -12.39 -28.29
C LYS A 226 3.84 -12.87 -26.84
N TYR A 227 4.08 -11.95 -25.89
CA TYR A 227 4.31 -12.31 -24.48
C TYR A 227 3.06 -12.29 -23.63
N TYR A 228 2.08 -11.43 -23.95
CA TYR A 228 0.89 -11.20 -23.15
C TYR A 228 -0.41 -11.43 -23.94
N ASP A 229 -0.32 -11.85 -25.20
CA ASP A 229 -1.48 -11.98 -26.11
C ASP A 229 -2.35 -10.70 -26.16
N MET A 230 -1.70 -9.54 -26.07
CA MET A 230 -2.33 -8.22 -25.97
C MET A 230 -2.47 -7.56 -27.33
N GLU A 231 -3.67 -7.03 -27.61
CA GLU A 231 -3.94 -6.11 -28.71
C GLU A 231 -3.96 -4.65 -28.21
N GLU A 232 -3.77 -3.67 -29.10
CA GLU A 232 -3.75 -2.26 -28.68
C GLU A 232 -5.04 -1.83 -27.97
N GLU A 233 -6.21 -2.34 -28.38
CA GLU A 233 -7.48 -2.03 -27.72
C GLU A 233 -7.58 -2.57 -26.28
N ASP A 234 -6.76 -3.55 -25.89
CA ASP A 234 -6.78 -4.11 -24.54
C ASP A 234 -6.23 -3.13 -23.49
N PHE A 235 -5.50 -2.09 -23.91
CA PHE A 235 -5.14 -0.99 -23.01
C PHE A 235 -6.37 -0.29 -22.39
N LEU A 236 -7.51 -0.27 -23.08
CA LEU A 236 -8.75 0.34 -22.57
C LEU A 236 -9.26 -0.33 -21.29
N SER A 237 -8.91 -1.57 -21.06
CA SER A 237 -9.29 -2.35 -19.88
C SER A 237 -8.07 -2.96 -19.16
N ALA A 238 -6.92 -2.33 -19.30
CA ALA A 238 -5.73 -2.65 -18.52
C ALA A 238 -5.63 -1.75 -17.28
N GLU A 239 -5.07 -2.29 -16.23
CA GLU A 239 -4.62 -1.56 -15.06
C GLU A 239 -3.12 -1.83 -14.95
N LEU A 240 -2.31 -0.90 -15.49
CA LEU A 240 -0.85 -1.01 -15.55
C LEU A 240 -0.22 0.12 -14.75
N GLU A 241 0.64 -0.26 -13.84
CA GLU A 241 1.32 0.59 -12.87
C GLU A 241 2.82 0.58 -13.12
N ILE A 242 3.41 1.76 -13.14
CA ILE A 242 4.84 1.98 -13.32
C ILE A 242 5.42 2.21 -11.93
N VAL A 243 6.33 1.33 -11.53
CA VAL A 243 6.96 1.30 -10.21
C VAL A 243 8.48 1.21 -10.34
N PRO A 244 9.27 1.53 -9.30
CA PRO A 244 10.71 1.33 -9.35
C PRO A 244 11.09 -0.12 -9.57
N ALA A 245 11.95 -0.38 -10.53
CA ALA A 245 12.51 -1.70 -10.79
C ALA A 245 13.54 -2.08 -9.71
N GLY A 246 13.46 -3.32 -9.25
CA GLY A 246 14.42 -3.87 -8.29
C GLY A 246 13.78 -4.25 -6.96
N LYS A 247 14.58 -4.97 -6.16
CA LYS A 247 14.15 -5.64 -4.92
C LYS A 247 14.45 -4.79 -3.69
N ALA A 248 13.69 -5.03 -2.61
CA ALA A 248 13.94 -4.48 -1.28
C ALA A 248 15.34 -4.90 -0.78
N ARG A 249 16.04 -3.97 -0.14
CA ARG A 249 17.43 -4.20 0.32
C ARG A 249 17.64 -3.69 1.74
N ASP A 250 18.56 -4.35 2.43
CA ASP A 250 19.11 -3.78 3.65
C ASP A 250 19.83 -2.47 3.32
N CYS A 251 19.61 -1.46 4.15
CA CYS A 251 20.19 -0.13 4.01
C CYS A 251 21.10 0.20 5.21
N GLY A 252 22.18 0.93 4.93
CA GLY A 252 23.23 1.25 5.88
C GLY A 252 24.34 0.17 5.96
N LEU A 253 25.53 0.55 6.40
CA LEU A 253 26.66 -0.37 6.55
C LEU A 253 26.38 -1.48 7.58
N ASP A 254 25.56 -1.17 8.57
CA ASP A 254 25.13 -2.05 9.63
C ASP A 254 23.84 -2.84 9.33
N ARG A 255 23.25 -2.64 8.13
CA ARG A 255 22.04 -3.29 7.66
C ARG A 255 20.82 -3.09 8.59
N SER A 256 20.76 -1.95 9.28
CA SER A 256 19.75 -1.67 10.31
C SER A 256 18.43 -1.11 9.76
N MET A 257 18.34 -0.87 8.46
CA MET A 257 17.19 -0.29 7.77
C MET A 257 16.85 -1.11 6.52
N VAL A 258 15.65 -0.97 6.02
CA VAL A 258 15.21 -1.48 4.72
C VAL A 258 15.02 -0.31 3.77
N LEU A 259 15.49 -0.43 2.53
CA LEU A 259 15.24 0.51 1.44
C LEU A 259 14.44 -0.22 0.36
N ALA A 260 13.23 0.27 0.08
CA ALA A 260 12.32 -0.36 -0.87
C ALA A 260 11.28 0.62 -1.41
N TYR A 261 10.58 0.23 -2.46
CA TYR A 261 9.39 0.91 -2.95
C TYR A 261 8.16 0.51 -2.12
N GLY A 262 7.32 1.50 -1.81
CA GLY A 262 5.99 1.29 -1.25
C GLY A 262 5.99 0.86 0.21
N GLN A 263 6.97 1.26 1.02
CA GLN A 263 6.92 1.05 2.46
C GLN A 263 5.77 1.83 3.10
N ASP A 264 5.37 2.94 2.52
CA ASP A 264 4.09 3.60 2.75
C ASP A 264 2.98 2.91 1.92
N ASP A 265 2.06 2.14 2.49
CA ASP A 265 1.97 1.73 3.91
C ASP A 265 2.10 0.21 4.05
N ARG A 266 2.82 -0.45 3.11
CA ARG A 266 2.96 -1.91 3.12
C ARG A 266 3.73 -2.43 4.33
N VAL A 267 4.53 -1.60 5.00
CA VAL A 267 5.17 -2.01 6.26
C VAL A 267 4.11 -2.24 7.35
N CYS A 268 3.11 -1.38 7.46
CA CYS A 268 2.02 -1.57 8.40
C CYS A 268 1.04 -2.65 7.93
N ALA A 269 0.78 -2.73 6.62
CA ALA A 269 -0.12 -3.72 6.05
C ALA A 269 0.38 -5.16 6.27
N PHE A 270 1.61 -5.46 5.88
CA PHE A 270 2.15 -6.81 6.02
C PHE A 270 2.43 -7.20 7.46
N THR A 271 2.87 -6.27 8.32
CA THR A 271 3.04 -6.57 9.75
C THR A 271 1.70 -6.79 10.45
N SER A 272 0.64 -6.07 10.08
CA SER A 272 -0.72 -6.32 10.56
C SER A 272 -1.25 -7.68 10.08
N LEU A 273 -0.98 -8.04 8.82
CA LEU A 273 -1.30 -9.37 8.28
C LEU A 273 -0.56 -10.47 9.05
N PHE A 274 0.74 -10.35 9.27
CA PHE A 274 1.51 -11.34 10.04
C PHE A 274 0.95 -11.49 11.45
N ALA A 275 0.61 -10.38 12.11
CA ALA A 275 0.06 -10.41 13.47
C ALA A 275 -1.25 -11.19 13.56
N ILE A 276 -2.18 -10.99 12.62
CA ILE A 276 -3.44 -11.74 12.65
C ILE A 276 -3.27 -13.21 12.26
N LEU A 277 -2.36 -13.52 11.32
CA LEU A 277 -2.08 -14.89 10.91
C LEU A 277 -1.46 -15.71 12.05
N ASP A 278 -0.58 -15.11 12.87
CA ASP A 278 0.08 -15.73 14.00
C ASP A 278 -0.82 -15.84 15.25
N THR A 279 -1.97 -15.15 15.24
CA THR A 279 -2.89 -15.14 16.39
C THR A 279 -3.68 -16.47 16.46
N PRO A 280 -3.57 -17.26 17.55
CA PRO A 280 -4.18 -18.60 17.60
C PRO A 280 -5.67 -18.57 17.94
N GLN A 281 -6.05 -17.87 18.99
CA GLN A 281 -7.42 -17.72 19.48
C GLN A 281 -7.63 -16.35 20.14
N VAL A 282 -8.85 -15.86 20.07
CA VAL A 282 -9.23 -14.55 20.61
C VAL A 282 -10.50 -14.63 21.42
N THR A 283 -10.59 -13.85 22.49
CA THR A 283 -11.83 -13.69 23.27
C THR A 283 -12.81 -12.80 22.49
N ARG A 284 -12.34 -11.65 22.04
CA ARG A 284 -13.04 -10.71 21.17
C ARG A 284 -12.61 -10.96 19.74
N THR A 285 -13.54 -10.94 18.79
CA THR A 285 -13.21 -11.14 17.36
C THR A 285 -12.05 -10.25 16.92
N GLY A 286 -11.03 -10.87 16.35
CA GLY A 286 -9.89 -10.20 15.71
C GLY A 286 -10.17 -9.92 14.25
N CYS A 287 -9.73 -8.76 13.76
CA CYS A 287 -9.91 -8.34 12.39
C CYS A 287 -8.62 -7.72 11.85
N CYS A 288 -8.28 -8.00 10.59
CA CYS A 288 -7.29 -7.24 9.84
C CYS A 288 -7.92 -6.82 8.51
N ILE A 289 -7.91 -5.51 8.22
CA ILE A 289 -8.41 -4.97 6.96
C ILE A 289 -7.30 -4.24 6.23
N LEU A 290 -7.09 -4.61 4.96
CA LEU A 290 -6.13 -4.00 4.06
C LEU A 290 -6.90 -3.41 2.88
N VAL A 291 -6.77 -2.10 2.67
CA VAL A 291 -7.58 -1.34 1.71
C VAL A 291 -6.73 -0.66 0.65
N ASP A 292 -7.37 -0.31 -0.44
CA ASP A 292 -6.85 0.42 -1.59
C ASP A 292 -7.26 1.91 -1.53
N LYS A 293 -6.63 2.75 -2.32
CA LYS A 293 -6.99 4.15 -2.59
C LYS A 293 -6.81 5.16 -1.45
N GLU A 294 -6.05 4.81 -0.41
CA GLU A 294 -5.75 5.79 0.63
C GLU A 294 -5.08 7.04 0.05
N GLU A 295 -4.08 6.85 -0.79
CA GLU A 295 -3.25 7.88 -1.42
C GLU A 295 -4.00 8.87 -2.32
N ILE A 296 -5.22 8.53 -2.69
CA ILE A 296 -6.11 9.38 -3.48
C ILE A 296 -7.43 9.71 -2.76
N GLY A 297 -7.45 9.56 -1.42
CA GLY A 297 -8.55 9.98 -0.55
C GLY A 297 -9.56 8.89 -0.20
N SER A 298 -9.24 7.61 -0.33
CA SER A 298 -10.03 6.44 0.10
C SER A 298 -11.42 6.33 -0.56
N VAL A 299 -11.68 7.04 -1.66
CA VAL A 299 -12.97 7.07 -2.36
C VAL A 299 -13.00 6.02 -3.47
N GLY A 300 -14.10 5.27 -3.55
CA GLY A 300 -14.30 4.22 -4.56
C GLY A 300 -14.62 2.87 -3.93
N ALA A 301 -14.92 1.86 -4.79
CA ALA A 301 -15.43 0.57 -4.33
C ALA A 301 -14.44 -0.23 -3.48
N THR A 302 -13.15 0.00 -3.65
CA THR A 302 -12.06 -0.70 -2.96
C THR A 302 -11.41 0.13 -1.85
N GLY A 303 -11.73 1.44 -1.77
CA GLY A 303 -11.24 2.32 -0.71
C GLY A 303 -12.02 2.17 0.61
N MET A 304 -11.48 2.72 1.70
CA MET A 304 -12.10 2.60 3.03
C MET A 304 -13.48 3.25 3.14
N HIS A 305 -13.80 4.25 2.32
CA HIS A 305 -15.14 4.85 2.23
C HIS A 305 -16.21 3.92 1.64
N SER A 306 -15.83 2.79 1.04
CA SER A 306 -16.77 1.83 0.50
C SER A 306 -17.59 1.14 1.60
N ARG A 307 -18.70 0.52 1.20
CA ARG A 307 -19.51 -0.31 2.10
C ARG A 307 -18.97 -1.72 2.31
N PHE A 308 -17.81 -2.04 1.73
CA PHE A 308 -17.25 -3.39 1.77
C PHE A 308 -17.12 -3.93 3.20
N PHE A 309 -16.46 -3.17 4.09
CA PHE A 309 -16.27 -3.59 5.48
C PHE A 309 -17.60 -3.80 6.23
N GLU A 310 -18.51 -2.82 6.14
CA GLU A 310 -19.83 -2.90 6.77
C GLU A 310 -20.64 -4.10 6.27
N ASN A 311 -20.63 -4.35 4.96
CA ASN A 311 -21.32 -5.48 4.35
C ASN A 311 -20.74 -6.82 4.83
N VAL A 312 -19.42 -6.96 4.91
CA VAL A 312 -18.79 -8.19 5.42
C VAL A 312 -19.13 -8.42 6.89
N VAL A 313 -19.12 -7.37 7.73
CA VAL A 313 -19.55 -7.47 9.14
C VAL A 313 -21.01 -7.90 9.25
N ALA A 314 -21.89 -7.41 8.37
CA ALA A 314 -23.29 -7.84 8.33
C ALA A 314 -23.43 -9.34 8.03
N GLU A 315 -22.66 -9.83 7.06
CA GLU A 315 -22.62 -11.27 6.74
C GLU A 315 -22.08 -12.12 7.91
N LEU A 316 -21.05 -11.65 8.59
CA LEU A 316 -20.54 -12.34 9.78
C LEU A 316 -21.61 -12.42 10.90
N VAL A 317 -22.32 -11.32 11.16
CA VAL A 317 -23.42 -11.30 12.13
C VAL A 317 -24.49 -12.33 11.73
N ALA A 318 -24.89 -12.35 10.46
CA ALA A 318 -25.89 -13.31 9.98
C ALA A 318 -25.42 -14.77 10.13
N MET A 319 -24.13 -15.03 9.90
CA MET A 319 -23.55 -16.38 9.99
C MET A 319 -23.21 -16.82 11.42
N THR A 320 -23.19 -15.93 12.40
CA THR A 320 -22.93 -16.23 13.83
C THR A 320 -24.22 -16.16 14.67
N ASP A 321 -24.74 -14.95 14.83
CA ASP A 321 -25.79 -14.61 15.80
C ASP A 321 -27.19 -14.52 15.17
N GLY A 322 -27.31 -14.56 13.84
CA GLY A 322 -28.53 -14.39 13.07
C GLY A 322 -28.70 -12.96 12.53
N GLU A 323 -29.64 -12.77 11.61
CA GLU A 323 -29.84 -11.51 10.90
C GLU A 323 -30.33 -10.38 11.84
N SER A 324 -29.54 -9.31 11.98
CA SER A 324 -29.91 -8.14 12.76
C SER A 324 -29.08 -6.90 12.40
N GLU A 325 -29.69 -5.89 11.79
CA GLU A 325 -29.05 -4.60 11.54
C GLU A 325 -28.56 -3.93 12.82
N LEU A 326 -29.29 -4.06 13.94
CA LEU A 326 -28.89 -3.45 15.19
C LEU A 326 -27.62 -4.09 15.75
N GLN A 327 -27.45 -5.41 15.59
CA GLN A 327 -26.22 -6.09 16.00
C GLN A 327 -25.02 -5.67 15.14
N VAL A 328 -25.20 -5.47 13.84
CA VAL A 328 -24.15 -4.91 12.95
C VAL A 328 -23.70 -3.54 13.45
N ARG A 329 -24.64 -2.64 13.72
CA ARG A 329 -24.32 -1.28 14.23
C ARG A 329 -23.61 -1.32 15.58
N ARG A 330 -24.02 -2.20 16.48
CA ARG A 330 -23.37 -2.39 17.78
C ARG A 330 -21.96 -2.99 17.61
N ALA A 331 -21.80 -3.98 16.73
CA ALA A 331 -20.51 -4.58 16.43
C ALA A 331 -19.51 -3.51 15.95
N LEU A 332 -19.91 -2.66 15.02
CA LEU A 332 -19.08 -1.56 14.52
C LEU A 332 -18.79 -0.53 15.61
N GLN A 333 -19.82 -0.03 16.30
CA GLN A 333 -19.69 1.01 17.35
C GLN A 333 -18.80 0.56 18.52
N ASN A 334 -18.92 -0.70 18.94
CA ASN A 334 -18.18 -1.24 20.08
C ASN A 334 -16.78 -1.73 19.71
N SER A 335 -16.38 -1.64 18.45
CA SER A 335 -15.05 -2.03 17.97
C SER A 335 -13.96 -1.06 18.39
N ARG A 336 -12.72 -1.51 18.29
CA ARG A 336 -11.52 -0.72 18.53
C ARG A 336 -10.53 -0.99 17.42
N MET A 337 -9.85 0.05 16.96
CA MET A 337 -8.94 -0.05 15.83
C MET A 337 -7.59 0.61 16.11
N LEU A 338 -6.53 -0.09 15.72
CA LEU A 338 -5.27 0.51 15.37
C LEU A 338 -5.31 0.75 13.85
N SER A 339 -5.47 2.01 13.47
CA SER A 339 -5.41 2.45 12.07
C SER A 339 -3.95 2.66 11.75
N SER A 340 -3.36 1.66 11.10
CA SER A 340 -1.94 1.67 10.84
C SER A 340 -1.65 2.47 9.59
N ASP A 341 -0.65 3.34 9.71
CA ASP A 341 -0.11 4.18 8.63
C ASP A 341 1.26 4.68 9.07
N VAL A 342 2.21 4.79 8.16
CA VAL A 342 3.57 5.22 8.47
C VAL A 342 3.59 6.64 9.05
N SER A 343 4.63 6.95 9.80
CA SER A 343 4.83 8.27 10.39
C SER A 343 6.16 8.85 9.94
N ALA A 344 6.20 10.16 9.66
CA ALA A 344 7.42 10.83 9.25
C ALA A 344 8.50 10.75 10.34
N ALA A 345 9.60 10.08 10.05
CA ALA A 345 10.76 10.04 10.93
C ALA A 345 11.43 11.41 11.00
N TYR A 346 11.88 11.80 12.20
CA TYR A 346 12.72 12.98 12.36
C TYR A 346 14.00 12.84 11.54
N ASP A 347 14.12 13.68 10.50
CA ASP A 347 15.31 13.76 9.67
C ASP A 347 16.16 14.97 10.12
N PRO A 348 17.38 14.74 10.63
CA PRO A 348 18.27 15.83 11.04
C PRO A 348 18.65 16.79 9.92
N MET A 349 18.61 16.34 8.64
CA MET A 349 18.90 17.19 7.47
C MET A 349 17.78 18.19 7.17
N TYR A 350 16.57 17.93 7.68
CA TYR A 350 15.37 18.75 7.51
C TYR A 350 14.73 19.12 8.85
N ALA A 351 15.56 19.31 9.88
CA ALA A 351 15.14 19.57 11.26
C ALA A 351 14.20 20.78 11.43
N ASP A 352 14.24 21.72 10.50
CA ASP A 352 13.45 22.95 10.51
C ASP A 352 11.94 22.73 10.30
N VAL A 353 11.53 21.60 9.71
CA VAL A 353 10.10 21.26 9.51
C VAL A 353 9.56 20.35 10.62
N PHE A 354 10.36 19.91 11.58
CA PHE A 354 9.95 19.03 12.68
C PHE A 354 9.90 19.74 14.04
N GLU A 355 8.96 19.34 14.90
CA GLU A 355 8.97 19.63 16.33
C GLU A 355 9.58 18.40 17.06
N LYS A 356 10.83 18.52 17.49
CA LYS A 356 11.64 17.40 17.98
C LYS A 356 11.02 16.59 19.12
N ARG A 357 10.23 17.24 20.01
CA ARG A 357 9.59 16.55 21.15
C ARG A 357 8.42 15.67 20.73
N SER A 358 7.78 16.02 19.62
CA SER A 358 6.59 15.37 19.08
C SER A 358 6.87 14.68 17.74
N SER A 359 8.12 14.32 17.43
CA SER A 359 8.49 13.59 16.22
C SER A 359 8.73 12.12 16.49
N ALA A 360 8.52 11.29 15.47
CA ALA A 360 8.92 9.89 15.48
C ALA A 360 10.44 9.73 15.25
N PHE A 361 11.04 8.72 15.82
CA PHE A 361 12.47 8.45 15.66
C PHE A 361 12.71 6.97 15.36
N PHE A 362 13.67 6.69 14.52
CA PHE A 362 14.13 5.33 14.24
C PHE A 362 14.61 4.61 15.51
N GLY A 363 14.33 3.30 15.57
CA GLY A 363 14.71 2.44 16.68
C GLY A 363 13.98 2.73 18.00
N LYS A 364 12.90 3.53 17.99
CA LYS A 364 12.14 3.87 19.20
C LYS A 364 10.80 3.15 19.30
N GLY A 365 10.60 2.13 18.48
CA GLY A 365 9.41 1.30 18.49
C GLY A 365 8.23 1.90 17.72
N LEU A 366 7.05 1.29 17.93
CA LEU A 366 5.80 1.66 17.29
C LEU A 366 5.46 3.14 17.55
N VAL A 367 4.97 3.83 16.52
CA VAL A 367 4.55 5.22 16.61
C VAL A 367 3.03 5.28 16.76
N PHE A 368 2.55 6.03 17.76
CA PHE A 368 1.15 6.40 17.88
C PHE A 368 0.97 7.88 17.58
N ASN A 369 0.05 8.20 16.69
CA ASN A 369 -0.37 9.57 16.42
C ASN A 369 -1.76 9.78 17.00
N LYS A 370 -1.86 10.67 18.02
CA LYS A 370 -3.17 11.00 18.60
C LYS A 370 -4.09 11.61 17.56
N PHE A 371 -3.51 12.36 16.61
CA PHE A 371 -4.15 12.99 15.45
C PHE A 371 -3.12 13.17 14.33
N THR A 372 -3.57 13.24 13.08
CA THR A 372 -2.72 13.36 11.89
C THR A 372 -3.04 14.59 11.05
N GLY A 373 -4.25 15.11 11.09
CA GLY A 373 -4.75 16.18 10.22
C GLY A 373 -3.94 17.49 10.24
N SER A 374 -4.20 18.34 9.27
CA SER A 374 -3.54 19.63 9.07
C SER A 374 -4.37 20.81 9.57
N ARG A 375 -3.76 22.00 9.64
CA ARG A 375 -4.47 23.27 9.89
C ARG A 375 -5.47 23.20 11.06
N GLY A 376 -5.02 22.84 12.24
CA GLY A 376 -5.86 22.69 13.43
C GLY A 376 -6.59 21.34 13.48
N LYS A 377 -5.93 20.26 13.07
CA LYS A 377 -6.39 18.86 13.09
C LYS A 377 -7.55 18.57 12.13
N SER A 378 -7.66 19.33 11.05
CA SER A 378 -8.71 19.11 10.06
C SER A 378 -8.50 17.80 9.32
N GLY A 379 -9.59 17.02 9.11
CA GLY A 379 -9.57 15.77 8.37
C GLY A 379 -8.85 14.62 9.08
N SER A 380 -8.80 14.63 10.42
CA SER A 380 -8.20 13.55 11.19
C SER A 380 -9.14 13.00 12.27
N ASN A 381 -8.82 11.79 12.74
CA ASN A 381 -9.31 11.30 14.02
C ASN A 381 -8.48 11.94 15.15
N ASP A 382 -9.11 12.38 16.25
CA ASP A 382 -8.44 12.80 17.48
C ASP A 382 -8.76 11.76 18.57
N ALA A 383 -7.84 10.83 18.80
CA ALA A 383 -8.06 9.66 19.64
C ALA A 383 -8.40 10.04 21.09
N ASN A 384 -9.37 9.34 21.70
CA ASN A 384 -9.83 9.59 23.06
C ASN A 384 -8.76 9.24 24.11
N ALA A 385 -8.74 10.02 25.20
CA ALA A 385 -7.76 9.84 26.26
C ALA A 385 -7.85 8.45 26.93
N GLU A 386 -9.05 7.92 27.10
CA GLU A 386 -9.31 6.59 27.68
C GLU A 386 -8.74 5.48 26.81
N TYR A 387 -8.89 5.59 25.50
CA TYR A 387 -8.34 4.62 24.56
C TYR A 387 -6.81 4.68 24.52
N LEU A 388 -6.24 5.88 24.52
CA LEU A 388 -4.80 6.08 24.64
C LEU A 388 -4.23 5.44 25.91
N ALA A 389 -4.89 5.66 27.05
CA ALA A 389 -4.47 5.06 28.33
C ALA A 389 -4.49 3.52 28.26
N LYS A 390 -5.54 2.96 27.65
CA LYS A 390 -5.65 1.50 27.43
C LYS A 390 -4.52 0.96 26.55
N ILE A 391 -4.26 1.59 25.40
CA ILE A 391 -3.18 1.16 24.47
C ILE A 391 -1.82 1.22 25.18
N ARG A 392 -1.54 2.29 25.94
CA ARG A 392 -0.32 2.37 26.73
C ARG A 392 -0.17 1.20 27.70
N GLY A 393 -1.25 0.84 28.40
CA GLY A 393 -1.24 -0.33 29.28
C GLY A 393 -0.92 -1.63 28.53
N VAL A 394 -1.55 -1.84 27.37
CA VAL A 394 -1.29 -3.02 26.53
C VAL A 394 0.19 -3.10 26.10
N MET A 395 0.78 -1.97 25.68
CA MET A 395 2.17 -1.92 25.26
C MET A 395 3.14 -2.13 26.44
N ASP A 396 2.87 -1.52 27.57
CA ASP A 396 3.68 -1.65 28.78
C ASP A 396 3.64 -3.09 29.31
N ASP A 397 2.45 -3.72 29.36
CA ASP A 397 2.27 -5.11 29.80
C ASP A 397 2.98 -6.13 28.89
N ALA A 398 3.09 -5.80 27.60
CA ALA A 398 3.78 -6.63 26.60
C ALA A 398 5.28 -6.28 26.43
N ASP A 399 5.81 -5.32 27.18
CA ASP A 399 7.16 -4.72 27.05
C ASP A 399 7.51 -4.27 25.61
N VAL A 400 6.50 -3.81 24.86
CA VAL A 400 6.67 -3.28 23.51
C VAL A 400 7.11 -1.83 23.57
N SER A 401 8.22 -1.50 22.89
CA SER A 401 8.69 -0.13 22.76
C SER A 401 7.74 0.69 21.88
N TYR A 402 7.34 1.87 22.34
CA TYR A 402 6.48 2.77 21.56
C TYR A 402 6.80 4.24 21.83
N GLN A 403 6.30 5.09 20.95
CA GLN A 403 6.45 6.54 21.03
C GLN A 403 5.16 7.23 20.54
N PHE A 404 4.98 8.50 20.93
CA PHE A 404 3.93 9.35 20.41
C PHE A 404 4.53 10.45 19.55
N ALA A 405 3.94 10.71 18.39
CA ALA A 405 4.41 11.70 17.43
C ALA A 405 3.27 12.47 16.76
N GLU A 406 3.63 13.52 16.07
CA GLU A 406 2.82 14.28 15.12
C GLU A 406 3.56 14.35 13.79
N LEU A 407 2.85 14.58 12.71
CA LEU A 407 3.40 14.71 11.37
C LEU A 407 3.95 16.13 11.14
N GLY A 408 5.20 16.37 11.56
CA GLY A 408 5.86 17.66 11.39
C GLY A 408 5.44 18.73 12.42
N LYS A 409 5.85 19.99 12.16
CA LYS A 409 5.44 21.15 12.94
C LYS A 409 4.00 21.54 12.65
N VAL A 410 3.33 22.15 13.64
CA VAL A 410 2.07 22.88 13.43
C VAL A 410 2.23 23.85 12.25
N ASP A 411 1.26 23.89 11.36
CA ASP A 411 1.22 24.64 10.09
C ASP A 411 2.16 24.14 8.97
N ALA A 412 3.10 23.25 9.26
CA ALA A 412 4.02 22.70 8.26
C ALA A 412 3.63 21.29 7.79
N GLY A 413 3.07 20.48 8.67
CA GLY A 413 2.73 19.09 8.42
C GLY A 413 1.24 18.78 8.59
N GLY A 414 0.91 17.53 8.37
CA GLY A 414 -0.42 16.95 8.52
C GLY A 414 -0.90 16.27 7.23
N GLY A 415 -1.62 15.18 7.40
CA GLY A 415 -2.24 14.40 6.33
C GLY A 415 -3.50 13.69 6.82
N GLY A 416 -4.33 13.22 5.91
CA GLY A 416 -5.43 12.31 6.22
C GLY A 416 -4.90 10.88 6.35
N THR A 417 -5.69 10.02 6.99
CA THR A 417 -5.51 8.57 7.08
C THR A 417 -6.88 7.91 7.06
N ILE A 418 -6.94 6.60 7.00
CA ILE A 418 -8.22 5.88 7.06
C ILE A 418 -8.89 5.96 8.44
N ALA A 419 -8.21 6.44 9.48
CA ALA A 419 -8.67 6.47 10.87
C ALA A 419 -10.01 7.20 11.05
N TYR A 420 -10.16 8.40 10.49
CA TYR A 420 -11.39 9.19 10.65
C TYR A 420 -12.60 8.51 10.00
N ILE A 421 -12.40 7.73 8.95
CA ILE A 421 -13.45 7.01 8.23
C ILE A 421 -14.04 5.94 9.13
N MET A 422 -13.18 5.17 9.80
CA MET A 422 -13.60 4.13 10.73
C MET A 422 -14.20 4.71 12.01
N ALA A 423 -13.67 5.85 12.48
CA ALA A 423 -14.22 6.57 13.62
C ALA A 423 -15.67 7.05 13.41
N ASN A 424 -16.12 7.23 12.15
CA ASN A 424 -17.50 7.58 11.83
C ASN A 424 -18.53 6.52 12.25
N TYR A 425 -18.10 5.26 12.45
CA TYR A 425 -18.94 4.21 13.01
C TYR A 425 -19.14 4.34 14.54
N GLY A 426 -18.44 5.28 15.20
CA GLY A 426 -18.48 5.49 16.63
C GLY A 426 -17.52 4.60 17.43
N MET A 427 -16.62 3.89 16.75
CA MET A 427 -15.59 3.06 17.39
C MET A 427 -14.40 3.87 17.91
N GLU A 428 -13.65 3.30 18.84
CA GLU A 428 -12.39 3.85 19.30
C GLU A 428 -11.27 3.59 18.28
N VAL A 429 -10.66 4.65 17.77
CA VAL A 429 -9.59 4.56 16.74
C VAL A 429 -8.39 5.40 17.16
N ILE A 430 -7.19 4.89 16.89
CA ILE A 430 -5.94 5.62 16.99
C ILE A 430 -5.06 5.29 15.76
N ASP A 431 -4.39 6.31 15.27
CA ASP A 431 -3.37 6.13 14.24
C ASP A 431 -2.10 5.52 14.86
N SER A 432 -1.57 4.48 14.21
CA SER A 432 -0.36 3.77 14.67
C SER A 432 0.47 3.32 13.47
N GLY A 433 1.78 3.25 13.60
CA GLY A 433 2.62 2.79 12.51
C GLY A 433 4.10 2.80 12.84
N VAL A 434 4.94 2.91 11.84
CA VAL A 434 6.39 2.96 12.00
C VAL A 434 6.96 4.24 11.42
N ALA A 435 8.12 4.63 11.92
CA ALA A 435 8.84 5.80 11.43
C ALA A 435 9.52 5.48 10.09
N VAL A 436 9.22 6.28 9.04
CA VAL A 436 9.77 6.15 7.69
C VAL A 436 10.46 7.46 7.28
N LEU A 437 11.58 7.36 6.58
CA LEU A 437 12.23 8.48 5.88
C LEU A 437 11.85 8.45 4.41
N SER A 438 11.84 9.62 3.77
CA SER A 438 11.57 9.75 2.34
C SER A 438 10.19 9.23 1.90
N MET A 439 9.20 9.26 2.79
CA MET A 439 7.81 8.91 2.51
C MET A 439 7.35 9.45 1.14
N HIS A 440 6.63 8.63 0.35
CA HIS A 440 6.20 8.91 -1.03
C HIS A 440 7.32 9.01 -2.09
N ALA A 441 8.57 8.74 -1.73
CA ALA A 441 9.62 8.65 -2.74
C ALA A 441 9.58 7.28 -3.47
N PRO A 442 10.16 7.16 -4.66
CA PRO A 442 10.30 5.86 -5.33
C PRO A 442 11.05 4.82 -4.51
N TRP A 443 11.91 5.27 -3.60
CA TRP A 443 12.65 4.46 -2.65
C TRP A 443 12.57 5.11 -1.27
N GLU A 444 12.03 4.40 -0.34
CA GLU A 444 11.80 4.81 1.04
C GLU A 444 12.68 4.03 2.02
#